data_99e601956c23935d1e9a589c66af08cb
#
_entry.id   99e601956c23935d1e9a589c66af08cb
#
_cell.length_a   1.000
_cell.length_b   1.000
_cell.length_c   1.000
_cell.angle_alpha   90.00
_cell.angle_beta   90.00
_cell.angle_gamma   90.00
#
_symmetry.space_group_name_H-M   'P 1'
#
loop_
_entity.id
_entity.type
_entity.pdbx_description
1 polymer ?
#
loop_
_entity_poly.entity_id
_entity_poly.type
_entity_poly.pdbx_seq_one_letter_code
_entity_poly.pdbx_strand_id
1 'polypeptide(L)'
;MVSMEESLLSSGYRVINLDYPSRKFKIEKLADAAVSAALSECQEYSPRKVHFVTHSLGGILVRQYLSKRQIANLGRVVMLSPPNGGSEVVDKMKAVPGFFWLNGPAGQQLGTSAASIPRRLGRVGFELGVIAGNRSVNLILSLMITGEDDGKVSIENAKVEGMVDFLVLPHSHPFIMRATEVIRQTKYFLQHGAFQR
;
A
#
# COMPACT_ATOMS: atom_id res chain seq x y z
N MET A 1 -4.26 10.74 -3.76
CA MET A 1 -4.31 9.94 -5.03
C MET A 1 -5.42 10.45 -5.95
N VAL A 2 -5.34 11.71 -6.36
CA VAL A 2 -6.44 12.44 -7.03
C VAL A 2 -6.97 11.72 -8.28
N SER A 3 -6.11 11.36 -9.24
CA SER A 3 -6.58 10.68 -10.48
C SER A 3 -7.27 9.32 -10.24
N MET A 4 -6.84 8.58 -9.22
CA MET A 4 -7.49 7.33 -8.79
C MET A 4 -8.88 7.62 -8.20
N GLU A 5 -8.99 8.62 -7.35
CA GLU A 5 -10.23 9.08 -6.75
C GLU A 5 -11.25 9.50 -7.81
N GLU A 6 -10.86 10.39 -8.72
CA GLU A 6 -11.72 10.86 -9.82
C GLU A 6 -12.25 9.69 -10.67
N SER A 7 -11.37 8.73 -10.98
CA SER A 7 -11.75 7.55 -11.76
C SER A 7 -12.68 6.60 -11.01
N LEU A 8 -12.52 6.44 -9.70
CA LEU A 8 -13.42 5.63 -8.88
C LEU A 8 -14.78 6.32 -8.71
N LEU A 9 -14.80 7.64 -8.47
CA LEU A 9 -16.04 8.44 -8.43
C LEU A 9 -16.83 8.31 -9.73
N SER A 10 -16.16 8.43 -10.89
CA SER A 10 -16.80 8.26 -12.20
C SER A 10 -17.35 6.84 -12.46
N SER A 11 -16.88 5.87 -11.70
CA SER A 11 -17.35 4.47 -11.75
C SER A 11 -18.44 4.15 -10.71
N GLY A 12 -18.99 5.17 -10.04
CA GLY A 12 -20.10 5.04 -9.10
C GLY A 12 -19.68 4.68 -7.67
N TYR A 13 -18.38 4.64 -7.36
CA TYR A 13 -17.94 4.50 -5.98
C TYR A 13 -18.07 5.84 -5.24
N ARG A 14 -18.39 5.79 -3.97
CA ARG A 14 -18.09 6.90 -3.06
C ARG A 14 -16.68 6.75 -2.56
N VAL A 15 -15.89 7.80 -2.61
CA VAL A 15 -14.45 7.74 -2.30
C VAL A 15 -14.12 8.69 -1.15
N ILE A 16 -13.37 8.17 -0.18
CA ILE A 16 -12.74 8.95 0.87
C ILE A 16 -11.24 8.89 0.63
N ASN A 17 -10.67 10.03 0.23
CA ASN A 17 -9.23 10.14 -0.01
C ASN A 17 -8.56 10.78 1.21
N LEU A 18 -8.11 9.92 2.11
CA LEU A 18 -7.59 10.34 3.40
C LEU A 18 -6.11 10.73 3.31
N ASP A 19 -5.77 11.91 3.79
CA ASP A 19 -4.40 12.31 4.11
C ASP A 19 -4.09 12.04 5.59
N TYR A 20 -2.86 11.61 5.89
CA TYR A 20 -2.44 11.31 7.26
C TYR A 20 -0.98 11.72 7.50
N PRO A 21 -0.61 12.07 8.72
CA PRO A 21 0.73 12.57 9.05
C PRO A 21 1.78 11.46 9.12
N SER A 22 2.09 10.86 7.95
CA SER A 22 2.91 9.64 7.77
C SER A 22 4.28 9.70 8.47
N ARG A 23 4.84 10.91 8.68
CA ARG A 23 6.16 11.13 9.30
C ARG A 23 6.13 11.42 10.80
N LYS A 24 4.93 11.56 11.41
CA LYS A 24 4.82 11.98 12.83
C LYS A 24 4.72 10.83 13.81
N PHE A 25 4.20 9.69 13.40
CA PHE A 25 3.88 8.59 14.31
C PHE A 25 4.35 7.24 13.77
N LYS A 26 4.41 6.24 14.65
CA LYS A 26 4.63 4.83 14.30
C LYS A 26 3.45 4.25 13.54
N ILE A 27 3.71 3.16 12.79
CA ILE A 27 2.71 2.45 11.96
C ILE A 27 1.46 2.09 12.76
N GLU A 28 1.62 1.59 13.98
CA GLU A 28 0.49 1.13 14.81
C GLU A 28 -0.49 2.27 15.10
N LYS A 29 0.02 3.46 15.46
CA LYS A 29 -0.80 4.63 15.75
C LYS A 29 -1.42 5.22 14.48
N LEU A 30 -0.65 5.25 13.38
CA LEU A 30 -1.15 5.72 12.09
C LEU A 30 -2.27 4.81 11.57
N ALA A 31 -2.08 3.48 11.66
CA ALA A 31 -3.07 2.50 11.22
C ALA A 31 -4.39 2.68 11.97
N ASP A 32 -4.33 2.75 13.29
CA ASP A 32 -5.53 2.92 14.11
C ASP A 32 -6.23 4.25 13.81
N ALA A 33 -5.51 5.36 13.81
CA ALA A 33 -6.09 6.69 13.60
C ALA A 33 -6.65 6.86 12.16
N ALA A 34 -5.84 6.55 11.13
CA ALA A 34 -6.20 6.80 9.74
C ALA A 34 -7.34 5.87 9.26
N VAL A 35 -7.24 4.56 9.57
CA VAL A 35 -8.27 3.61 9.11
C VAL A 35 -9.58 3.81 9.89
N SER A 36 -9.52 4.08 11.21
CA SER A 36 -10.75 4.36 11.97
C SER A 36 -11.44 5.64 11.51
N ALA A 37 -10.68 6.70 11.21
CA ALA A 37 -11.26 7.94 10.69
C ALA A 37 -11.96 7.71 9.34
N ALA A 38 -11.30 7.01 8.41
CA ALA A 38 -11.90 6.67 7.12
C ALA A 38 -13.16 5.82 7.27
N LEU A 39 -13.15 4.82 8.16
CA LEU A 39 -14.31 3.97 8.42
C LEU A 39 -15.47 4.74 9.06
N SER A 40 -15.17 5.66 9.98
CA SER A 40 -16.19 6.52 10.59
C SER A 40 -16.90 7.37 9.55
N GLU A 41 -16.15 7.99 8.64
CA GLU A 41 -16.72 8.75 7.53
C GLU A 41 -17.51 7.84 6.56
N CYS A 42 -17.02 6.63 6.28
CA CYS A 42 -17.75 5.65 5.46
C CYS A 42 -19.13 5.29 6.06
N GLN A 43 -19.23 5.17 7.38
CA GLN A 43 -20.47 4.75 8.05
C GLN A 43 -21.63 5.73 7.84
N GLU A 44 -21.36 7.01 7.64
CA GLU A 44 -22.37 8.01 7.33
C GLU A 44 -23.20 7.66 6.07
N TYR A 45 -22.65 6.83 5.20
CA TYR A 45 -23.26 6.41 3.94
C TYR A 45 -23.83 4.99 3.94
N SER A 46 -23.74 4.27 5.08
CA SER A 46 -24.19 2.88 5.22
C SER A 46 -23.77 1.96 4.06
N PRO A 47 -22.48 1.87 3.73
CA PRO A 47 -22.01 1.16 2.54
C PRO A 47 -22.23 -0.35 2.68
N ARG A 48 -22.66 -1.00 1.58
CA ARG A 48 -22.77 -2.46 1.52
C ARG A 48 -21.41 -3.14 1.63
N LYS A 49 -20.35 -2.55 1.06
CA LYS A 49 -18.96 -3.00 1.09
C LYS A 49 -18.02 -1.79 1.19
N VAL A 50 -16.97 -1.94 1.98
CA VAL A 50 -15.86 -0.98 2.08
C VAL A 50 -14.64 -1.60 1.43
N HIS A 51 -14.15 -0.98 0.36
CA HIS A 51 -12.92 -1.36 -0.32
C HIS A 51 -11.78 -0.45 0.09
N PHE A 52 -10.56 -0.96 -0.01
CA PHE A 52 -9.37 -0.15 0.21
C PHE A 52 -8.50 -0.12 -1.05
N VAL A 53 -8.08 1.07 -1.46
CA VAL A 53 -7.03 1.26 -2.47
C VAL A 53 -5.91 2.05 -1.80
N THR A 54 -4.72 1.47 -1.74
CA THR A 54 -3.61 2.03 -0.98
C THR A 54 -2.35 2.11 -1.82
N HIS A 55 -1.46 3.03 -1.46
CA HIS A 55 -0.13 3.14 -2.05
C HIS A 55 0.93 3.04 -0.95
N SER A 56 1.99 2.27 -1.22
CA SER A 56 3.18 2.20 -0.37
C SER A 56 2.83 1.89 1.11
N LEU A 57 3.24 2.75 2.05
CA LEU A 57 2.95 2.64 3.48
C LEU A 57 1.47 2.42 3.79
N GLY A 58 0.55 2.99 3.00
CA GLY A 58 -0.89 2.84 3.20
C GLY A 58 -1.35 1.38 3.23
N GLY A 59 -0.72 0.50 2.43
CA GLY A 59 -0.98 -0.94 2.45
C GLY A 59 -0.60 -1.59 3.79
N ILE A 60 0.53 -1.16 4.35
CA ILE A 60 0.97 -1.66 5.67
C ILE A 60 0.06 -1.16 6.79
N LEU A 61 -0.47 0.07 6.69
CA LEU A 61 -1.45 0.58 7.65
C LEU A 61 -2.74 -0.25 7.64
N VAL A 62 -3.27 -0.59 6.47
CA VAL A 62 -4.46 -1.44 6.35
C VAL A 62 -4.18 -2.85 6.88
N ARG A 63 -3.05 -3.47 6.54
CA ARG A 63 -2.65 -4.77 7.12
C ARG A 63 -2.53 -4.72 8.65
N GLN A 64 -1.88 -3.69 9.19
CA GLN A 64 -1.72 -3.50 10.64
C GLN A 64 -3.07 -3.33 11.33
N TYR A 65 -4.00 -2.60 10.74
CA TYR A 65 -5.34 -2.44 11.28
C TYR A 65 -6.10 -3.77 11.28
N LEU A 66 -6.14 -4.45 10.14
CA LEU A 66 -6.86 -5.72 9.97
C LEU A 66 -6.24 -6.89 10.75
N SER A 67 -4.97 -6.79 11.17
CA SER A 67 -4.37 -7.79 12.07
C SER A 67 -4.94 -7.76 13.50
N LYS A 68 -5.62 -6.68 13.87
CA LYS A 68 -6.16 -6.46 15.22
C LYS A 68 -7.66 -6.28 15.26
N ARG A 69 -8.29 -5.95 14.14
CA ARG A 69 -9.69 -5.56 14.05
C ARG A 69 -10.33 -6.17 12.81
N GLN A 70 -11.61 -6.49 12.93
CA GLN A 70 -12.43 -6.96 11.82
C GLN A 70 -13.32 -5.82 11.32
N ILE A 71 -13.56 -5.79 10.01
CA ILE A 71 -14.52 -4.90 9.36
C ILE A 71 -15.62 -5.80 8.78
N ALA A 72 -16.81 -5.74 9.35
CA ALA A 72 -17.90 -6.67 9.01
C ALA A 72 -18.29 -6.66 7.51
N ASN A 73 -18.23 -5.50 6.89
CA ASN A 73 -18.52 -5.31 5.47
C ASN A 73 -17.27 -5.06 4.62
N LEU A 74 -16.11 -5.62 5.04
CA LEU A 74 -14.89 -5.53 4.25
C LEU A 74 -15.14 -6.09 2.85
N GLY A 75 -14.79 -5.29 1.86
CA GLY A 75 -14.74 -5.67 0.46
C GLY A 75 -13.32 -6.09 0.07
N ARG A 76 -12.89 -5.67 -1.10
CA ARG A 76 -11.57 -5.98 -1.67
C ARG A 76 -10.54 -4.91 -1.34
N VAL A 77 -9.30 -5.32 -1.26
CA VAL A 77 -8.15 -4.44 -1.04
C VAL A 77 -7.24 -4.48 -2.25
N VAL A 78 -6.85 -3.31 -2.76
CA VAL A 78 -5.81 -3.20 -3.79
C VAL A 78 -4.65 -2.39 -3.22
N MET A 79 -3.45 -2.95 -3.30
CA MET A 79 -2.23 -2.29 -2.85
C MET A 79 -1.31 -1.99 -4.02
N LEU A 80 -0.91 -0.74 -4.16
CA LEU A 80 0.01 -0.26 -5.18
C LEU A 80 1.40 -0.12 -4.56
N SER A 81 2.36 -0.89 -5.05
CA SER A 81 3.76 -0.91 -4.60
C SER A 81 3.92 -0.97 -3.06
N PRO A 82 3.22 -1.89 -2.37
CA PRO A 82 3.32 -1.98 -0.92
C PRO A 82 4.65 -2.63 -0.50
N PRO A 83 5.36 -2.14 0.53
CA PRO A 83 6.52 -2.83 1.09
C PRO A 83 6.08 -3.99 2.01
N ASN A 84 5.35 -4.97 1.46
CA ASN A 84 4.79 -6.09 2.21
C ASN A 84 5.84 -6.99 2.86
N GLY A 85 7.01 -7.12 2.21
CA GLY A 85 8.18 -7.79 2.76
C GLY A 85 9.21 -6.83 3.38
N GLY A 86 8.90 -5.53 3.40
CA GLY A 86 9.82 -4.47 3.81
C GLY A 86 10.48 -3.77 2.61
N SER A 87 11.42 -2.88 2.90
CA SER A 87 12.22 -2.15 1.90
C SER A 87 13.68 -2.19 2.26
N GLU A 88 14.52 -2.70 1.35
CA GLU A 88 15.98 -2.74 1.48
C GLU A 88 16.58 -1.34 1.53
N VAL A 89 15.94 -0.37 0.86
CA VAL A 89 16.33 1.04 0.96
C VAL A 89 16.27 1.51 2.41
N VAL A 90 15.24 1.13 3.17
CA VAL A 90 15.12 1.47 4.59
C VAL A 90 16.28 0.87 5.39
N ASP A 91 16.63 -0.39 5.15
CA ASP A 91 17.72 -1.06 5.89
C ASP A 91 19.08 -0.41 5.62
N LYS A 92 19.36 -0.07 4.37
CA LYS A 92 20.63 0.55 3.97
C LYS A 92 20.72 2.03 4.37
N MET A 93 19.59 2.73 4.38
CA MET A 93 19.55 4.18 4.62
C MET A 93 19.30 4.57 6.07
N LYS A 94 18.84 3.65 6.94
CA LYS A 94 18.47 3.98 8.33
C LYS A 94 19.61 4.58 9.16
N ALA A 95 20.87 4.28 8.82
CA ALA A 95 22.05 4.85 9.48
C ALA A 95 22.51 6.19 8.85
N VAL A 96 21.94 6.59 7.72
CA VAL A 96 22.32 7.82 7.02
C VAL A 96 21.71 9.03 7.75
N PRO A 97 22.54 10.04 8.11
CA PRO A 97 22.03 11.26 8.70
C PRO A 97 20.91 11.90 7.86
N GLY A 98 19.83 12.31 8.51
CA GLY A 98 18.67 12.92 7.85
C GLY A 98 17.61 11.92 7.37
N PHE A 99 17.89 10.62 7.24
CA PHE A 99 16.91 9.63 6.81
C PHE A 99 15.68 9.58 7.74
N PHE A 100 15.91 9.66 9.06
CA PHE A 100 14.83 9.73 10.05
C PHE A 100 13.91 10.93 9.84
N TRP A 101 14.48 12.10 9.61
CA TRP A 101 13.71 13.33 9.38
C TRP A 101 12.83 13.25 8.13
N LEU A 102 13.32 12.55 7.11
CA LEU A 102 12.61 12.40 5.83
C LEU A 102 11.47 11.38 5.91
N ASN A 103 11.68 10.27 6.63
CA ASN A 103 10.77 9.11 6.62
C ASN A 103 9.98 8.94 7.92
N GLY A 104 10.38 9.60 8.99
CA GLY A 104 9.72 9.56 10.29
C GLY A 104 9.74 8.17 10.97
N PRO A 105 9.07 8.05 12.13
CA PRO A 105 9.02 6.79 12.87
C PRO A 105 8.41 5.61 12.09
N ALA A 106 7.38 5.84 11.29
CA ALA A 106 6.76 4.80 10.49
C ALA A 106 7.70 4.27 9.41
N GLY A 107 8.43 5.17 8.72
CA GLY A 107 9.39 4.77 7.68
C GLY A 107 10.48 3.85 8.22
N GLN A 108 10.94 4.05 9.44
CA GLN A 108 11.95 3.21 10.08
C GLN A 108 11.47 1.79 10.41
N GLN A 109 10.16 1.59 10.54
CA GLN A 109 9.56 0.28 10.81
C GLN A 109 9.41 -0.58 9.55
N LEU A 110 9.73 -0.05 8.35
CA LEU A 110 9.53 -0.69 7.05
C LEU A 110 10.76 -1.49 6.55
N GLY A 111 11.71 -1.83 7.40
CA GLY A 111 12.85 -2.66 7.00
C GLY A 111 12.46 -4.11 6.63
N THR A 112 13.43 -4.89 6.14
CA THR A 112 13.22 -6.28 5.70
C THR A 112 13.49 -7.32 6.81
N SER A 113 13.98 -6.90 7.98
CA SER A 113 14.25 -7.80 9.09
C SER A 113 13.00 -8.48 9.62
N ALA A 114 13.14 -9.67 10.23
CA ALA A 114 12.02 -10.41 10.83
C ALA A 114 11.28 -9.60 11.92
N ALA A 115 11.95 -8.66 12.56
CA ALA A 115 11.37 -7.78 13.59
C ALA A 115 10.59 -6.58 12.99
N SER A 116 10.68 -6.33 11.69
CA SER A 116 9.98 -5.24 11.03
C SER A 116 8.46 -5.46 11.03
N ILE A 117 7.69 -4.38 10.99
CA ILE A 117 6.22 -4.49 10.96
C ILE A 117 5.73 -5.27 9.74
N PRO A 118 6.19 -5.00 8.48
CA PRO A 118 5.72 -5.76 7.33
C PRO A 118 5.88 -7.28 7.47
N ARG A 119 7.02 -7.72 7.98
CA ARG A 119 7.33 -9.16 8.16
C ARG A 119 6.52 -9.79 9.30
N ARG A 120 6.36 -9.08 10.41
CA ARG A 120 5.58 -9.56 11.56
C ARG A 120 4.10 -9.72 11.29
N LEU A 121 3.57 -8.94 10.34
CA LEU A 121 2.15 -9.04 9.95
C LEU A 121 1.83 -10.35 9.21
N GLY A 122 2.81 -11.03 8.63
CA GLY A 122 2.64 -12.34 8.00
C GLY A 122 1.59 -12.38 6.89
N ARG A 123 0.91 -13.50 6.75
CA ARG A 123 -0.12 -13.78 5.76
C ARG A 123 -1.33 -12.86 5.90
N VAL A 124 -1.96 -12.52 4.77
CA VAL A 124 -3.26 -11.82 4.76
C VAL A 124 -4.42 -12.80 4.65
N GLY A 125 -5.55 -12.47 5.32
CA GLY A 125 -6.77 -13.27 5.32
C GLY A 125 -7.98 -12.57 4.67
N PHE A 126 -7.71 -11.66 3.72
CA PHE A 126 -8.74 -10.91 2.99
C PHE A 126 -8.44 -10.87 1.50
N GLU A 127 -9.45 -10.57 0.67
CA GLU A 127 -9.28 -10.50 -0.79
C GLU A 127 -8.34 -9.33 -1.16
N LEU A 128 -7.07 -9.65 -1.46
CA LEU A 128 -6.01 -8.70 -1.76
C LEU A 128 -5.47 -8.88 -3.18
N GLY A 129 -5.53 -7.82 -3.99
CA GLY A 129 -4.74 -7.66 -5.20
C GLY A 129 -3.54 -6.73 -4.97
N VAL A 130 -2.39 -7.09 -5.52
CA VAL A 130 -1.18 -6.26 -5.44
C VAL A 130 -0.72 -5.90 -6.84
N ILE A 131 -0.49 -4.62 -7.09
CA ILE A 131 0.16 -4.11 -8.31
C ILE A 131 1.53 -3.58 -7.92
N ALA A 132 2.59 -4.16 -8.46
CA ALA A 132 3.97 -3.72 -8.29
C ALA A 132 4.48 -2.99 -9.54
N GLY A 133 5.36 -2.02 -9.35
CA GLY A 133 6.09 -1.39 -10.43
C GLY A 133 7.44 -2.08 -10.68
N ASN A 134 7.96 -2.00 -11.90
CA ASN A 134 9.31 -2.48 -12.25
C ASN A 134 10.14 -1.44 -13.03
N ARG A 135 9.85 -0.16 -12.86
CA ARG A 135 10.67 0.93 -13.40
C ARG A 135 11.11 1.86 -12.29
N SER A 136 12.35 2.25 -12.30
CA SER A 136 12.87 3.21 -11.33
C SER A 136 13.19 4.55 -12.02
N VAL A 137 12.85 5.63 -11.33
CA VAL A 137 13.31 6.99 -11.66
C VAL A 137 14.51 7.40 -10.80
N ASN A 138 14.88 6.57 -9.82
CA ASN A 138 16.00 6.82 -8.92
C ASN A 138 16.98 5.62 -8.95
N LEU A 139 17.90 5.66 -9.89
CA LEU A 139 18.88 4.59 -10.09
C LEU A 139 19.77 4.36 -8.85
N ILE A 140 20.04 5.40 -8.05
CA ILE A 140 20.83 5.26 -6.83
C ILE A 140 20.10 4.40 -5.80
N LEU A 141 18.81 4.60 -5.62
CA LEU A 141 18.01 3.76 -4.72
C LEU A 141 17.85 2.33 -5.27
N SER A 142 17.68 2.18 -6.60
CA SER A 142 17.61 0.85 -7.22
C SER A 142 18.89 0.03 -7.02
N LEU A 143 20.06 0.64 -7.00
CA LEU A 143 21.33 -0.05 -6.66
C LEU A 143 21.33 -0.62 -5.23
N MET A 144 20.43 -0.14 -4.38
CA MET A 144 20.26 -0.66 -3.02
C MET A 144 19.25 -1.82 -2.94
N ILE A 145 18.54 -2.12 -4.01
CA ILE A 145 17.47 -3.12 -4.05
C ILE A 145 17.95 -4.33 -4.85
N THR A 146 17.57 -5.52 -4.41
CA THR A 146 17.91 -6.75 -5.11
C THR A 146 16.80 -7.14 -6.07
N GLY A 147 17.13 -7.34 -7.35
CA GLY A 147 16.18 -7.70 -8.40
C GLY A 147 15.44 -6.51 -9.00
N GLU A 148 14.34 -6.79 -9.69
CA GLU A 148 13.51 -5.75 -10.30
C GLU A 148 12.75 -4.96 -9.23
N ASP A 149 12.69 -3.62 -9.40
CA ASP A 149 12.12 -2.70 -8.44
C ASP A 149 11.47 -1.47 -9.10
N ASP A 150 10.73 -0.72 -8.31
CA ASP A 150 10.08 0.52 -8.71
C ASP A 150 10.85 1.80 -8.26
N GLY A 151 12.05 1.63 -7.72
CA GLY A 151 12.88 2.69 -7.12
C GLY A 151 12.75 2.76 -5.60
N LYS A 152 11.93 1.92 -4.95
CA LYS A 152 11.75 1.90 -3.49
C LYS A 152 11.42 0.53 -2.92
N VAL A 153 10.73 -0.30 -3.68
CA VAL A 153 10.29 -1.64 -3.27
C VAL A 153 10.58 -2.61 -4.40
N SER A 154 11.22 -3.74 -4.11
CA SER A 154 11.40 -4.82 -5.08
C SER A 154 10.09 -5.54 -5.36
N ILE A 155 9.96 -6.15 -6.55
CA ILE A 155 8.81 -6.99 -6.89
C ILE A 155 8.58 -8.06 -5.83
N GLU A 156 9.64 -8.70 -5.35
CA GLU A 156 9.53 -9.74 -4.32
C GLU A 156 9.04 -9.19 -2.97
N ASN A 157 9.52 -8.03 -2.56
CA ASN A 157 9.07 -7.40 -1.32
C ASN A 157 7.66 -6.76 -1.43
N ALA A 158 7.12 -6.61 -2.63
CA ALA A 158 5.73 -6.21 -2.81
C ALA A 158 4.75 -7.37 -2.56
N LYS A 159 5.18 -8.62 -2.74
CA LYS A 159 4.35 -9.80 -2.54
C LYS A 159 4.04 -10.06 -1.06
N VAL A 160 2.93 -10.75 -0.81
CA VAL A 160 2.57 -11.26 0.52
C VAL A 160 1.76 -12.55 0.38
N GLU A 161 2.00 -13.48 1.28
CA GLU A 161 1.23 -14.73 1.33
C GLU A 161 -0.26 -14.45 1.57
N GLY A 162 -1.12 -15.15 0.86
CA GLY A 162 -2.58 -14.98 0.94
C GLY A 162 -3.15 -13.92 0.01
N MET A 163 -2.31 -13.16 -0.75
CA MET A 163 -2.84 -12.33 -1.83
C MET A 163 -3.53 -13.18 -2.89
N VAL A 164 -4.63 -12.67 -3.43
CA VAL A 164 -5.43 -13.39 -4.44
C VAL A 164 -4.81 -13.26 -5.83
N ASP A 165 -4.28 -12.08 -6.15
CA ASP A 165 -3.68 -11.82 -7.46
C ASP A 165 -2.54 -10.82 -7.37
N PHE A 166 -1.59 -10.93 -8.31
CA PHE A 166 -0.40 -10.11 -8.39
C PHE A 166 -0.13 -9.68 -9.82
N LEU A 167 0.09 -8.39 -10.04
CA LEU A 167 0.36 -7.81 -11.36
C LEU A 167 1.59 -6.92 -11.31
N VAL A 168 2.47 -7.03 -12.30
CA VAL A 168 3.61 -6.13 -12.48
C VAL A 168 3.35 -5.23 -13.67
N LEU A 169 3.54 -3.92 -13.49
CA LEU A 169 3.37 -2.93 -14.55
C LEU A 169 4.60 -2.01 -14.64
N PRO A 170 4.93 -1.49 -15.83
CA PRO A 170 6.17 -0.72 -16.06
C PRO A 170 6.07 0.72 -15.53
N HIS A 171 5.84 0.85 -14.23
CA HIS A 171 5.71 2.12 -13.54
C HIS A 171 6.67 2.22 -12.35
N SER A 172 7.02 3.46 -12.00
CA SER A 172 7.87 3.75 -10.84
C SER A 172 7.06 4.12 -9.61
N HIS A 173 7.65 3.93 -8.45
CA HIS A 173 7.00 4.09 -7.13
C HIS A 173 6.18 5.39 -6.98
N PRO A 174 6.71 6.60 -7.30
CA PRO A 174 5.96 7.84 -7.08
C PRO A 174 4.85 8.09 -8.12
N PHE A 175 4.82 7.34 -9.23
CA PHE A 175 3.88 7.59 -10.32
C PHE A 175 2.87 6.48 -10.54
N ILE A 176 3.07 5.29 -10.00
CA ILE A 176 2.19 4.12 -10.18
C ILE A 176 0.71 4.44 -9.92
N MET A 177 0.43 5.25 -8.90
CA MET A 177 -0.94 5.61 -8.50
C MET A 177 -1.68 6.54 -9.48
N ARG A 178 -0.96 7.10 -10.49
CA ARG A 178 -1.52 8.02 -11.51
C ARG A 178 -1.66 7.37 -12.88
N ALA A 179 -1.07 6.18 -13.06
CA ALA A 179 -1.03 5.50 -14.33
C ALA A 179 -2.42 4.98 -14.71
N THR A 180 -2.86 5.30 -15.92
CA THR A 180 -4.19 4.92 -16.44
C THR A 180 -4.42 3.43 -16.37
N GLU A 181 -3.40 2.62 -16.74
CA GLU A 181 -3.49 1.17 -16.70
C GLU A 181 -3.64 0.65 -15.26
N VAL A 182 -2.90 1.20 -14.30
CA VAL A 182 -3.01 0.85 -12.87
C VAL A 182 -4.41 1.18 -12.33
N ILE A 183 -4.96 2.33 -12.71
CA ILE A 183 -6.32 2.75 -12.35
C ILE A 183 -7.34 1.78 -12.95
N ARG A 184 -7.19 1.41 -14.22
CA ARG A 184 -8.06 0.46 -14.91
C ARG A 184 -8.04 -0.91 -14.22
N GLN A 185 -6.86 -1.44 -13.94
CA GLN A 185 -6.67 -2.72 -13.24
C GLN A 185 -7.21 -2.70 -11.82
N THR A 186 -7.03 -1.59 -11.11
CA THR A 186 -7.60 -1.41 -9.76
C THR A 186 -9.11 -1.51 -9.79
N LYS A 187 -9.78 -0.80 -10.70
CA LYS A 187 -11.25 -0.87 -10.85
C LYS A 187 -11.71 -2.28 -11.21
N TYR A 188 -11.02 -2.92 -12.12
CA TYR A 188 -11.34 -4.29 -12.54
C TYR A 188 -11.24 -5.26 -11.35
N PHE A 189 -10.17 -5.18 -10.57
CA PHE A 189 -10.00 -6.02 -9.37
C PHE A 189 -11.10 -5.75 -8.32
N LEU A 190 -11.45 -4.50 -8.07
CA LEU A 190 -12.53 -4.18 -7.12
C LEU A 190 -13.88 -4.79 -7.53
N GLN A 191 -14.13 -4.97 -8.83
CA GLN A 191 -15.37 -5.54 -9.37
C GLN A 191 -15.33 -7.08 -9.45
N HIS A 192 -14.18 -7.68 -9.80
CA HIS A 192 -14.09 -9.09 -10.20
C HIS A 192 -13.24 -9.96 -9.25
N GLY A 193 -12.39 -9.38 -8.41
CA GLY A 193 -11.49 -10.11 -7.51
C GLY A 193 -10.23 -10.66 -8.18
N ALA A 194 -9.97 -10.30 -9.43
CA ALA A 194 -8.75 -10.62 -10.18
C ALA A 194 -8.37 -9.47 -11.09
N PHE A 195 -7.11 -9.38 -11.51
CA PHE A 195 -6.68 -8.45 -12.55
C PHE A 195 -7.04 -8.97 -13.94
N GLN A 196 -7.29 -8.06 -14.86
CA GLN A 196 -7.55 -8.40 -16.25
C GLN A 196 -6.22 -8.74 -16.94
N ARG A 197 -6.13 -9.94 -17.51
CA ARG A 197 -5.03 -10.41 -18.37
C ARG A 197 -5.48 -10.54 -19.80
#